data_b37629e5a4e5c8087bd472928ba8f51d
#
_entry.id   b37629e5a4e5c8087bd472928ba8f51d
#
_cell.length_a   1.000
_cell.length_b   1.000
_cell.length_c   1.000
_cell.angle_alpha   90.00
_cell.angle_beta   90.00
_cell.angle_gamma   90.00
#
_symmetry.space_group_name_H-M   'P 1'
#
loop_
_entity.id
_entity.type
_entity.pdbx_description
1 polymer ?
#
loop_
_entity_poly.entity_id
_entity_poly.type
_entity_poly.pdbx_seq_one_letter_code
_entity_poly.pdbx_strand_id
1 'polypeptide(L)'
;PSPAGQIGMARPATAQERAVVDELVRAAEAVRQLKLRRPVMIEIEDGEAIAESLRSQIEEADIERARSIYGTLGLLDAEDDLHAMFAGVLGEQVIGYYDPETGRLVIREDVMSGLTGALGSEQTQEARLVLVHEIVHALQDQRLSLGESYQKERTSDADNAFRAVVEGDATLAMLAHALRQQGIPLSAATEGIQQLGNHLDLNGLVQGEKLDDAPTIVRVTLIAPYLRGLQFIAAVQGRGGWPAVNNAHRRPPLSSEQVLHPDKYFTREPSEAIVVQDSPQVLAAGFKRVAEDTLGELELGVYLGQLTLSGAADQAASGWAGDQLVIYARNQETAAVWWTSWDTDRDAEEAFNAARSVSPNAPTAMVERKGRSVLIVRGLPAKLHRPVRNEFSKFARAIEGQPAPPEIPPSPVY
;
A
#
# COMPACT_ATOMS: atom_id res chain seq x y z
N PRO A 1 -28.10 -7.64 -36.05
CA PRO A 1 -26.84 -8.19 -35.63
C PRO A 1 -25.79 -7.15 -35.83
N SER A 2 -25.43 -6.47 -34.71
CA SER A 2 -24.25 -5.64 -34.66
C SER A 2 -23.03 -6.53 -34.80
N PRO A 3 -21.96 -6.12 -35.49
CA PRO A 3 -20.75 -6.90 -35.54
C PRO A 3 -20.18 -7.00 -34.12
N ALA A 4 -19.82 -8.21 -33.71
CA ALA A 4 -19.09 -8.46 -32.50
C ALA A 4 -17.88 -7.51 -32.46
N GLY A 5 -17.78 -6.69 -31.39
CA GLY A 5 -16.71 -5.74 -31.25
C GLY A 5 -15.36 -6.44 -31.37
N GLN A 6 -14.56 -6.00 -32.32
CA GLN A 6 -13.15 -6.32 -32.32
C GLN A 6 -12.58 -5.64 -31.07
N ILE A 7 -12.11 -6.44 -30.11
CA ILE A 7 -11.25 -5.95 -29.02
C ILE A 7 -10.11 -5.18 -29.69
N GLY A 8 -9.97 -3.90 -29.41
CA GLY A 8 -9.02 -3.03 -30.10
C GLY A 8 -7.60 -3.58 -29.90
N MET A 9 -6.93 -3.83 -31.02
CA MET A 9 -5.56 -4.36 -30.98
C MET A 9 -4.61 -3.25 -30.55
N ALA A 10 -3.74 -3.53 -29.58
CA ALA A 10 -2.63 -2.68 -29.21
C ALA A 10 -1.85 -2.24 -30.47
N ARG A 11 -1.57 -0.97 -30.62
CA ARG A 11 -0.82 -0.43 -31.74
C ARG A 11 0.38 0.40 -31.29
N PRO A 12 1.46 0.43 -32.04
CA PRO A 12 2.58 1.31 -31.77
C PRO A 12 2.17 2.78 -31.94
N ALA A 13 2.80 3.67 -31.18
CA ALA A 13 2.62 5.10 -31.31
C ALA A 13 3.15 5.61 -32.66
N THR A 14 2.39 6.51 -33.30
CA THR A 14 2.82 7.28 -34.50
C THR A 14 3.98 8.23 -34.15
N ALA A 15 4.62 8.82 -35.15
CA ALA A 15 5.71 9.79 -34.95
C ALA A 15 5.24 11.05 -34.17
N GLN A 16 4.01 11.50 -34.39
CA GLN A 16 3.42 12.65 -33.70
C GLN A 16 3.15 12.33 -32.22
N GLU A 17 2.54 11.17 -31.94
CA GLU A 17 2.27 10.69 -30.57
C GLU A 17 3.57 10.49 -29.78
N ARG A 18 4.57 9.88 -30.42
CA ARG A 18 5.92 9.73 -29.84
C ARG A 18 6.55 11.09 -29.49
N ALA A 19 6.42 12.10 -30.35
CA ALA A 19 6.97 13.43 -30.06
C ALA A 19 6.35 14.08 -28.82
N VAL A 20 5.05 13.85 -28.57
CA VAL A 20 4.37 14.31 -27.33
C VAL A 20 4.94 13.57 -26.11
N VAL A 21 5.08 12.24 -26.17
CA VAL A 21 5.64 11.47 -25.07
C VAL A 21 7.10 11.82 -24.83
N ASP A 22 7.91 12.03 -25.86
CA ASP A 22 9.32 12.47 -25.73
C ASP A 22 9.45 13.83 -25.03
N GLU A 23 8.47 14.73 -25.20
CA GLU A 23 8.40 16.00 -24.44
C GLU A 23 8.19 15.73 -22.94
N LEU A 24 7.23 14.85 -22.61
CA LEU A 24 6.93 14.46 -21.23
C LEU A 24 8.09 13.69 -20.58
N VAL A 25 8.79 12.84 -21.34
CA VAL A 25 10.03 12.18 -20.89
C VAL A 25 11.08 13.21 -20.48
N ARG A 26 11.34 14.23 -21.33
CA ARG A 26 12.29 15.30 -20.97
C ARG A 26 11.86 16.06 -19.71
N ALA A 27 10.56 16.27 -19.53
CA ALA A 27 10.02 16.92 -18.34
C ALA A 27 10.22 16.07 -17.08
N ALA A 28 9.86 14.78 -17.12
CA ALA A 28 10.04 13.82 -16.03
C ALA A 28 11.53 13.68 -15.65
N GLU A 29 12.40 13.51 -16.62
CA GLU A 29 13.86 13.46 -16.42
C GLU A 29 14.41 14.71 -15.74
N ALA A 30 13.90 15.89 -16.13
CA ALA A 30 14.37 17.17 -15.59
C ALA A 30 13.93 17.37 -14.13
N VAL A 31 12.73 16.95 -13.74
CA VAL A 31 12.25 17.10 -12.36
C VAL A 31 12.75 16.00 -11.45
N ARG A 32 12.79 14.74 -11.93
CA ARG A 32 13.25 13.58 -11.12
C ARG A 32 14.76 13.44 -11.06
N GLN A 33 15.49 14.15 -11.92
CA GLN A 33 16.96 14.12 -12.02
C GLN A 33 17.50 12.70 -12.32
N LEU A 34 16.74 11.92 -13.07
CA LEU A 34 17.17 10.66 -13.67
C LEU A 34 17.09 10.73 -15.18
N LYS A 35 17.79 9.83 -15.86
CA LYS A 35 17.77 9.73 -17.33
C LYS A 35 17.43 8.30 -17.73
N LEU A 36 16.54 8.12 -18.70
CA LEU A 36 16.30 6.81 -19.30
C LEU A 36 17.62 6.25 -19.88
N ARG A 37 17.81 4.95 -19.75
CA ARG A 37 18.93 4.22 -20.41
C ARG A 37 18.60 3.88 -21.85
N ARG A 38 17.30 3.66 -22.13
CA ARG A 38 16.77 3.32 -23.45
C ARG A 38 15.40 3.99 -23.61
N PRO A 39 14.98 4.32 -24.86
CA PRO A 39 13.64 4.81 -25.10
C PRO A 39 12.57 3.84 -24.55
N VAL A 40 11.47 4.39 -24.04
CA VAL A 40 10.31 3.60 -23.62
C VAL A 40 9.55 3.12 -24.86
N MET A 41 9.11 1.88 -24.84
CA MET A 41 8.16 1.37 -25.84
C MET A 41 6.79 1.94 -25.53
N ILE A 42 6.16 2.57 -26.51
CA ILE A 42 4.85 3.21 -26.35
C ILE A 42 3.84 2.40 -27.14
N GLU A 43 2.80 1.93 -26.46
CA GLU A 43 1.65 1.27 -27.05
C GLU A 43 0.38 2.07 -26.77
N ILE A 44 -0.49 2.11 -27.77
CA ILE A 44 -1.79 2.78 -27.68
C ILE A 44 -2.86 1.69 -27.69
N GLU A 45 -3.71 1.69 -26.70
CA GLU A 45 -4.78 0.71 -26.51
C GLU A 45 -6.10 1.42 -26.23
N ASP A 46 -7.22 0.79 -26.56
CA ASP A 46 -8.52 1.27 -26.10
C ASP A 46 -8.74 0.98 -24.60
N GLY A 47 -9.71 1.66 -23.97
CA GLY A 47 -9.96 1.53 -22.55
C GLY A 47 -10.42 0.13 -22.13
N GLU A 48 -11.10 -0.63 -23.03
CA GLU A 48 -11.55 -1.99 -22.74
C GLU A 48 -10.37 -2.98 -22.72
N ALA A 49 -9.45 -2.84 -23.68
CA ALA A 49 -8.22 -3.64 -23.73
C ALA A 49 -7.33 -3.38 -22.50
N ILE A 50 -7.18 -2.11 -22.09
CA ILE A 50 -6.45 -1.76 -20.86
C ILE A 50 -7.11 -2.40 -19.64
N ALA A 51 -8.42 -2.29 -19.49
CA ALA A 51 -9.13 -2.88 -18.36
C ALA A 51 -8.99 -4.40 -18.31
N GLU A 52 -9.00 -5.08 -19.46
CA GLU A 52 -8.79 -6.53 -19.54
C GLU A 52 -7.34 -6.91 -19.23
N SER A 53 -6.37 -6.15 -19.74
CA SER A 53 -4.95 -6.35 -19.41
C SER A 53 -4.70 -6.24 -17.91
N LEU A 54 -5.23 -5.21 -17.26
CA LEU A 54 -5.09 -5.03 -15.82
C LEU A 54 -5.80 -6.13 -15.00
N ARG A 55 -7.00 -6.56 -15.46
CA ARG A 55 -7.68 -7.70 -14.81
C ARG A 55 -6.86 -8.98 -14.90
N SER A 56 -6.22 -9.23 -16.04
CA SER A 56 -5.41 -10.44 -16.24
C SER A 56 -4.15 -10.49 -15.37
N GLN A 57 -3.71 -9.34 -14.83
CA GLN A 57 -2.57 -9.24 -13.92
C GLN A 57 -2.94 -9.52 -12.46
N ILE A 58 -4.24 -9.58 -12.13
CA ILE A 58 -4.71 -9.92 -10.79
C ILE A 58 -4.63 -11.44 -10.63
N GLU A 59 -3.72 -11.91 -9.80
CA GLU A 59 -3.56 -13.33 -9.53
C GLU A 59 -4.67 -13.85 -8.61
N GLU A 60 -5.29 -14.97 -8.96
CA GLU A 60 -6.32 -15.61 -8.14
C GLU A 60 -5.81 -15.93 -6.73
N ALA A 61 -4.54 -16.30 -6.61
CA ALA A 61 -3.90 -16.58 -5.32
C ALA A 61 -3.89 -15.36 -4.38
N ASP A 62 -3.71 -14.15 -4.93
CA ASP A 62 -3.75 -12.90 -4.16
C ASP A 62 -5.16 -12.59 -3.69
N ILE A 63 -6.16 -12.81 -4.54
CA ILE A 63 -7.57 -12.66 -4.18
C ILE A 63 -7.97 -13.65 -3.08
N GLU A 64 -7.59 -14.93 -3.21
CA GLU A 64 -7.87 -15.94 -2.20
C GLU A 64 -7.18 -15.62 -0.87
N ARG A 65 -5.93 -15.14 -0.91
CA ARG A 65 -5.19 -14.69 0.27
C ARG A 65 -5.89 -13.51 0.94
N ALA A 66 -6.24 -12.46 0.18
CA ALA A 66 -6.94 -11.28 0.69
C ALA A 66 -8.30 -11.67 1.31
N ARG A 67 -9.06 -12.51 0.63
CA ARG A 67 -10.34 -13.03 1.14
C ARG A 67 -10.16 -13.85 2.42
N SER A 68 -9.15 -14.70 2.49
CA SER A 68 -8.84 -15.49 3.67
C SER A 68 -8.49 -14.60 4.88
N ILE A 69 -7.63 -13.61 4.69
CA ILE A 69 -7.16 -12.71 5.76
C ILE A 69 -8.29 -11.72 6.13
N TYR A 70 -8.70 -10.89 5.20
CA TYR A 70 -9.61 -9.78 5.50
C TYR A 70 -11.04 -10.26 5.77
N GLY A 71 -11.51 -11.33 5.10
CA GLY A 71 -12.80 -11.94 5.41
C GLY A 71 -12.84 -12.53 6.82
N THR A 72 -11.77 -13.24 7.25
CA THR A 72 -11.68 -13.77 8.62
C THR A 72 -11.63 -12.66 9.67
N LEU A 73 -10.98 -11.54 9.35
CA LEU A 73 -10.95 -10.35 10.21
C LEU A 73 -12.28 -9.55 10.17
N GLY A 74 -13.19 -9.85 9.23
CA GLY A 74 -14.44 -9.12 9.02
C GLY A 74 -14.25 -7.73 8.43
N LEU A 75 -13.20 -7.56 7.63
CA LEU A 75 -12.88 -6.37 6.84
C LEU A 75 -13.46 -6.46 5.42
N LEU A 76 -13.89 -7.66 5.02
CA LEU A 76 -14.58 -7.96 3.78
C LEU A 76 -15.82 -8.80 4.10
N ASP A 77 -16.90 -8.57 3.36
CA ASP A 77 -18.07 -9.40 3.36
C ASP A 77 -17.90 -10.60 2.39
N ALA A 78 -18.68 -11.67 2.61
CA ALA A 78 -18.58 -12.88 1.79
C ALA A 78 -19.03 -12.62 0.33
N GLU A 79 -19.88 -11.64 0.14
CA GLU A 79 -20.47 -11.23 -1.14
C GLU A 79 -19.59 -10.24 -1.91
N ASP A 80 -18.52 -9.72 -1.31
CA ASP A 80 -17.61 -8.77 -1.95
C ASP A 80 -16.89 -9.42 -3.14
N ASP A 81 -17.08 -8.86 -4.32
CA ASP A 81 -16.38 -9.27 -5.53
C ASP A 81 -15.09 -8.48 -5.71
N LEU A 82 -14.00 -8.98 -5.11
CA LEU A 82 -12.70 -8.31 -5.17
C LEU A 82 -12.16 -8.16 -6.60
N HIS A 83 -12.41 -9.13 -7.50
CA HIS A 83 -12.03 -9.00 -8.91
C HIS A 83 -12.74 -7.81 -9.57
N ALA A 84 -14.06 -7.70 -9.37
CA ALA A 84 -14.82 -6.58 -9.90
C ALA A 84 -14.40 -5.25 -9.27
N MET A 85 -14.08 -5.23 -7.98
CA MET A 85 -13.63 -4.03 -7.26
C MET A 85 -12.27 -3.55 -7.78
N PHE A 86 -11.26 -4.42 -7.84
CA PHE A 86 -9.94 -4.06 -8.36
C PHE A 86 -10.02 -3.68 -9.85
N ALA A 87 -10.74 -4.45 -10.66
CA ALA A 87 -10.93 -4.13 -12.07
C ALA A 87 -11.71 -2.83 -12.29
N GLY A 88 -12.68 -2.52 -11.43
CA GLY A 88 -13.46 -1.30 -11.50
C GLY A 88 -12.63 -0.06 -11.16
N VAL A 89 -11.83 -0.13 -10.11
CA VAL A 89 -10.93 0.98 -9.72
C VAL A 89 -9.83 1.18 -10.75
N LEU A 90 -9.26 0.09 -11.28
CA LEU A 90 -8.18 0.15 -12.26
C LEU A 90 -8.68 0.48 -13.69
N GLY A 91 -9.91 0.10 -14.06
CA GLY A 91 -10.36 0.16 -15.47
C GLY A 91 -10.99 1.48 -15.91
N GLU A 92 -11.73 2.20 -15.06
CA GLU A 92 -12.49 3.38 -15.49
C GLU A 92 -11.69 4.67 -15.57
N GLN A 93 -10.61 4.79 -14.79
CA GLN A 93 -9.84 6.02 -14.66
C GLN A 93 -8.41 5.93 -15.23
N VAL A 94 -7.98 4.75 -15.69
CA VAL A 94 -6.62 4.59 -16.20
C VAL A 94 -6.43 5.36 -17.50
N ILE A 95 -5.66 6.44 -17.41
CA ILE A 95 -5.19 7.25 -18.53
C ILE A 95 -4.11 6.50 -19.32
N GLY A 96 -3.30 5.74 -18.63
CA GLY A 96 -2.21 4.90 -19.11
C GLY A 96 -1.47 4.29 -17.92
N TYR A 97 -0.57 3.37 -18.17
CA TYR A 97 0.26 2.75 -17.16
C TYR A 97 1.62 2.33 -17.72
N TYR A 98 2.63 2.27 -16.86
CA TYR A 98 3.91 1.65 -17.19
C TYR A 98 3.92 0.20 -16.67
N ASP A 99 4.23 -0.73 -17.56
CA ASP A 99 4.41 -2.14 -17.23
C ASP A 99 5.90 -2.45 -17.04
N PRO A 100 6.38 -2.67 -15.81
CA PRO A 100 7.78 -2.94 -15.54
C PRO A 100 8.27 -4.31 -16.02
N GLU A 101 7.38 -5.28 -16.26
CA GLU A 101 7.75 -6.60 -16.76
C GLU A 101 8.13 -6.54 -18.25
N THR A 102 7.37 -5.82 -19.03
CA THR A 102 7.60 -5.67 -20.47
C THR A 102 8.36 -4.40 -20.84
N GLY A 103 8.44 -3.42 -19.94
CA GLY A 103 9.05 -2.10 -20.17
C GLY A 103 8.24 -1.22 -21.10
N ARG A 104 6.92 -1.41 -21.16
CA ARG A 104 5.99 -0.68 -22.02
C ARG A 104 5.26 0.42 -21.26
N LEU A 105 5.09 1.54 -21.91
CA LEU A 105 4.16 2.59 -21.53
C LEU A 105 2.91 2.46 -22.38
N VAL A 106 1.83 1.98 -21.78
CA VAL A 106 0.52 1.85 -22.42
C VAL A 106 -0.26 3.12 -22.19
N ILE A 107 -0.86 3.71 -23.24
CA ILE A 107 -1.64 4.95 -23.15
C ILE A 107 -2.97 4.73 -23.82
N ARG A 108 -4.03 5.20 -23.19
CA ARG A 108 -5.39 5.08 -23.70
C ARG A 108 -5.59 5.93 -24.96
N GLU A 109 -6.23 5.37 -25.99
CA GLU A 109 -6.32 5.96 -27.32
C GLU A 109 -7.04 7.32 -27.35
N ASP A 110 -8.13 7.47 -26.60
CA ASP A 110 -8.86 8.74 -26.49
C ASP A 110 -8.01 9.83 -25.80
N VAL A 111 -7.23 9.44 -24.78
CA VAL A 111 -6.27 10.33 -24.09
C VAL A 111 -5.20 10.78 -25.06
N MET A 112 -4.57 9.86 -25.78
CA MET A 112 -3.53 10.20 -26.76
C MET A 112 -4.07 11.09 -27.88
N SER A 113 -5.29 10.84 -28.32
CA SER A 113 -5.98 11.69 -29.31
C SER A 113 -6.22 13.10 -28.78
N GLY A 114 -6.59 13.24 -27.52
CA GLY A 114 -6.70 14.54 -26.84
C GLY A 114 -5.37 15.28 -26.74
N LEU A 115 -4.28 14.57 -26.44
CA LEU A 115 -2.93 15.13 -26.30
C LEU A 115 -2.33 15.62 -27.62
N THR A 116 -2.67 14.96 -28.74
CA THR A 116 -2.20 15.33 -30.10
C THR A 116 -3.14 16.30 -30.81
N GLY A 117 -4.34 16.52 -30.28
CA GLY A 117 -5.36 17.46 -30.82
C GLY A 117 -5.12 18.90 -30.43
N ALA A 118 -6.15 19.73 -30.60
CA ALA A 118 -6.09 21.17 -30.24
C ALA A 118 -5.97 21.31 -28.70
N LEU A 119 -4.84 21.85 -28.27
CA LEU A 119 -4.44 22.06 -26.88
C LEU A 119 -5.40 22.98 -26.11
N GLY A 120 -5.73 22.66 -24.87
CA GLY A 120 -6.24 23.61 -23.89
C GLY A 120 -7.36 23.14 -22.96
N SER A 121 -7.76 21.88 -22.95
CA SER A 121 -8.70 21.40 -21.94
C SER A 121 -8.00 21.06 -20.62
N GLU A 122 -8.69 21.25 -19.50
CA GLU A 122 -8.22 20.83 -18.17
C GLU A 122 -7.87 19.34 -18.16
N GLN A 123 -8.68 18.50 -18.81
CA GLN A 123 -8.43 17.07 -19.00
C GLN A 123 -7.10 16.76 -19.70
N THR A 124 -6.70 17.59 -20.68
CA THR A 124 -5.41 17.43 -21.36
C THR A 124 -4.23 17.72 -20.40
N GLN A 125 -4.37 18.69 -19.51
CA GLN A 125 -3.34 18.99 -18.50
C GLN A 125 -3.23 17.87 -17.46
N GLU A 126 -4.35 17.36 -16.98
CA GLU A 126 -4.39 16.23 -16.07
C GLU A 126 -3.75 14.99 -16.70
N ALA A 127 -4.10 14.65 -17.93
CA ALA A 127 -3.49 13.55 -18.65
C ALA A 127 -1.97 13.67 -18.77
N ARG A 128 -1.46 14.89 -19.04
CA ARG A 128 -0.01 15.15 -19.08
C ARG A 128 0.67 14.89 -17.73
N LEU A 129 0.02 15.27 -16.62
CA LEU A 129 0.55 15.02 -15.27
C LEU A 129 0.61 13.53 -14.96
N VAL A 130 -0.48 12.79 -15.24
CA VAL A 130 -0.51 11.34 -15.05
C VAL A 130 0.54 10.64 -15.90
N LEU A 131 0.72 11.02 -17.15
CA LEU A 131 1.78 10.44 -17.99
C LEU A 131 3.19 10.77 -17.48
N VAL A 132 3.40 11.91 -16.84
CA VAL A 132 4.69 12.18 -16.14
C VAL A 132 4.89 11.20 -14.99
N HIS A 133 3.84 10.88 -14.21
CA HIS A 133 3.87 9.86 -13.17
C HIS A 133 4.29 8.50 -13.75
N GLU A 134 3.64 8.03 -14.81
CA GLU A 134 3.96 6.75 -15.46
C GLU A 134 5.38 6.69 -16.05
N ILE A 135 5.85 7.79 -16.61
CA ILE A 135 7.22 7.91 -17.11
C ILE A 135 8.24 7.82 -15.95
N VAL A 136 7.87 8.30 -14.76
CA VAL A 136 8.75 8.14 -13.59
C VAL A 136 8.89 6.68 -13.21
N HIS A 137 7.85 5.85 -13.35
CA HIS A 137 7.98 4.39 -13.19
C HIS A 137 8.95 3.78 -14.20
N ALA A 138 8.97 4.26 -15.44
CA ALA A 138 9.98 3.85 -16.42
C ALA A 138 11.42 4.27 -16.00
N LEU A 139 11.57 5.44 -15.36
CA LEU A 139 12.87 5.88 -14.81
C LEU A 139 13.29 5.01 -13.61
N GLN A 140 12.35 4.70 -12.72
CA GLN A 140 12.57 3.81 -11.56
C GLN A 140 12.99 2.41 -12.03
N ASP A 141 12.29 1.84 -13.01
CA ASP A 141 12.61 0.53 -13.56
C ASP A 141 14.01 0.50 -14.14
N GLN A 142 14.30 1.40 -15.07
CA GLN A 142 15.57 1.40 -15.77
C GLN A 142 16.78 1.81 -14.90
N ARG A 143 16.58 2.51 -13.77
CA ARG A 143 17.66 3.06 -12.94
C ARG A 143 17.73 2.46 -11.54
N LEU A 144 16.63 1.93 -11.02
CA LEU A 144 16.49 1.50 -9.64
C LEU A 144 15.97 0.05 -9.55
N SER A 145 15.89 -0.67 -10.70
CA SER A 145 15.47 -2.08 -10.79
C SER A 145 14.07 -2.34 -10.21
N LEU A 146 13.10 -1.52 -10.61
CA LEU A 146 11.73 -1.62 -10.11
C LEU A 146 11.12 -3.00 -10.40
N GLY A 147 11.22 -3.51 -11.64
CA GLY A 147 10.66 -4.79 -12.03
C GLY A 147 11.22 -5.96 -11.21
N GLU A 148 12.55 -6.00 -10.96
CA GLU A 148 13.18 -6.99 -10.07
C GLU A 148 12.67 -6.88 -8.62
N SER A 149 12.32 -5.67 -8.20
CA SER A 149 11.87 -5.42 -6.83
C SER A 149 10.43 -5.85 -6.62
N TYR A 150 9.56 -5.80 -7.63
CA TYR A 150 8.19 -6.32 -7.55
C TYR A 150 8.13 -7.85 -7.40
N GLN A 151 9.11 -8.57 -7.92
CA GLN A 151 9.15 -10.05 -7.84
C GLN A 151 9.55 -10.60 -6.46
N LYS A 152 9.88 -9.75 -5.49
CA LYS A 152 10.25 -10.19 -4.14
C LYS A 152 9.01 -10.46 -3.30
N GLU A 153 8.94 -11.66 -2.72
CA GLU A 153 7.91 -11.96 -1.71
C GLU A 153 8.03 -11.04 -0.51
N ARG A 154 6.91 -10.53 -0.03
CA ARG A 154 6.79 -9.63 1.12
C ARG A 154 5.56 -9.98 1.94
N THR A 155 5.57 -9.58 3.21
CA THR A 155 4.35 -9.45 4.00
C THR A 155 3.54 -8.25 3.50
N SER A 156 2.25 -8.20 3.82
CA SER A 156 1.39 -7.06 3.46
C SER A 156 1.97 -5.73 3.95
N ASP A 157 2.50 -5.67 5.16
CA ASP A 157 3.16 -4.49 5.72
C ASP A 157 4.37 -4.04 4.89
N ALA A 158 5.27 -4.97 4.57
CA ALA A 158 6.45 -4.67 3.78
C ALA A 158 6.13 -4.31 2.33
N ASP A 159 5.06 -4.86 1.75
CA ASP A 159 4.59 -4.50 0.41
C ASP A 159 3.97 -3.10 0.39
N ASN A 160 3.12 -2.77 1.36
CA ASN A 160 2.60 -1.41 1.54
C ASN A 160 3.74 -0.38 1.67
N ALA A 161 4.77 -0.70 2.45
CA ALA A 161 5.94 0.15 2.62
C ALA A 161 6.75 0.31 1.30
N PHE A 162 6.93 -0.76 0.55
CA PHE A 162 7.59 -0.72 -0.75
C PHE A 162 6.81 0.10 -1.78
N ARG A 163 5.50 -0.16 -1.91
CA ARG A 163 4.61 0.60 -2.81
C ARG A 163 4.59 2.09 -2.46
N ALA A 164 4.63 2.44 -1.18
CA ALA A 164 4.71 3.84 -0.75
C ALA A 164 5.97 4.56 -1.27
N VAL A 165 7.10 3.86 -1.40
CA VAL A 165 8.30 4.44 -2.02
C VAL A 165 8.10 4.64 -3.52
N VAL A 166 7.55 3.65 -4.21
CA VAL A 166 7.36 3.65 -5.66
C VAL A 166 6.37 4.73 -6.09
N GLU A 167 5.16 4.67 -5.52
CA GLU A 167 4.07 5.59 -5.86
C GLU A 167 4.32 6.99 -5.32
N GLY A 168 4.88 7.10 -4.12
CA GLY A 168 5.21 8.38 -3.52
C GLY A 168 6.25 9.16 -4.31
N ASP A 169 7.27 8.49 -4.86
CA ASP A 169 8.30 9.10 -5.71
C ASP A 169 7.71 9.60 -7.04
N ALA A 170 6.90 8.77 -7.70
CA ALA A 170 6.24 9.15 -8.95
C ALA A 170 5.25 10.33 -8.73
N THR A 171 4.48 10.28 -7.63
CA THR A 171 3.55 11.35 -7.26
C THR A 171 4.28 12.65 -6.90
N LEU A 172 5.39 12.59 -6.16
CA LEU A 172 6.19 13.78 -5.85
C LEU A 172 6.82 14.38 -7.10
N ALA A 173 7.29 13.56 -8.02
CA ALA A 173 7.86 14.04 -9.30
C ALA A 173 6.78 14.66 -10.20
N MET A 174 5.59 14.07 -10.27
CA MET A 174 4.42 14.63 -10.95
C MET A 174 4.06 16.01 -10.37
N LEU A 175 3.98 16.13 -9.05
CA LEU A 175 3.71 17.40 -8.36
C LEU A 175 4.83 18.42 -8.61
N ALA A 176 6.09 18.00 -8.56
CA ALA A 176 7.24 18.87 -8.87
C ALA A 176 7.17 19.40 -10.30
N HIS A 177 6.68 18.60 -11.26
CA HIS A 177 6.45 19.07 -12.64
C HIS A 177 5.34 20.12 -12.69
N ALA A 178 4.20 19.90 -12.04
CA ALA A 178 3.09 20.86 -11.99
C ALA A 178 3.51 22.20 -11.35
N LEU A 179 4.22 22.16 -10.23
CA LEU A 179 4.74 23.34 -9.54
C LEU A 179 5.74 24.11 -10.41
N ARG A 180 6.63 23.39 -11.09
CA ARG A 180 7.62 24.01 -11.99
C ARG A 180 6.97 24.77 -13.15
N GLN A 181 5.86 24.28 -13.70
CA GLN A 181 5.10 24.99 -14.73
C GLN A 181 4.55 26.32 -14.21
N GLN A 182 4.29 26.43 -12.91
CA GLN A 182 3.84 27.66 -12.25
C GLN A 182 4.99 28.53 -11.72
N GLY A 183 6.25 28.12 -11.94
CA GLY A 183 7.43 28.79 -11.41
C GLY A 183 7.66 28.62 -9.91
N ILE A 184 7.01 27.65 -9.28
CA ILE A 184 7.11 27.36 -7.85
C ILE A 184 8.17 26.26 -7.64
N PRO A 185 9.20 26.50 -6.80
CA PRO A 185 10.18 25.47 -6.49
C PRO A 185 9.57 24.40 -5.56
N LEU A 186 9.94 23.11 -5.76
CA LEU A 186 9.45 22.00 -4.95
C LEU A 186 9.68 22.23 -3.44
N SER A 187 10.82 22.84 -3.07
CA SER A 187 11.15 23.12 -1.66
C SER A 187 10.13 24.04 -0.96
N ALA A 188 9.40 24.86 -1.70
CA ALA A 188 8.35 25.71 -1.13
C ALA A 188 7.06 24.92 -0.79
N ALA A 189 6.87 23.74 -1.40
CA ALA A 189 5.70 22.90 -1.18
C ALA A 189 5.97 21.73 -0.20
N THR A 190 7.22 21.37 0.02
CA THR A 190 7.60 20.16 0.79
C THR A 190 7.02 20.18 2.21
N GLU A 191 7.08 21.30 2.91
CA GLU A 191 6.52 21.44 4.25
C GLU A 191 4.99 21.31 4.25
N GLY A 192 4.32 21.92 3.28
CA GLY A 192 2.87 21.80 3.11
C GLY A 192 2.44 20.37 2.81
N ILE A 193 3.20 19.64 2.00
CA ILE A 193 2.93 18.22 1.69
C ILE A 193 3.04 17.36 2.96
N GLN A 194 4.05 17.59 3.79
CA GLN A 194 4.20 16.86 5.05
C GLN A 194 3.05 17.14 6.02
N GLN A 195 2.58 18.39 6.08
CA GLN A 195 1.47 18.78 6.96
C GLN A 195 0.10 18.29 6.46
N LEU A 196 -0.09 18.21 5.14
CA LEU A 196 -1.34 17.74 4.54
C LEU A 196 -1.76 16.35 5.10
N GLY A 197 -0.81 15.48 5.37
CA GLY A 197 -1.11 14.13 5.77
C GLY A 197 -1.65 13.93 7.17
N ASN A 198 -1.39 14.84 8.06
CA ASN A 198 -1.91 14.76 9.42
C ASN A 198 -3.41 15.11 9.47
N HIS A 199 -3.96 15.64 8.38
CA HIS A 199 -5.35 16.09 8.27
C HIS A 199 -6.12 15.46 7.10
N LEU A 200 -5.46 14.58 6.30
CA LEU A 200 -6.11 13.93 5.17
C LEU A 200 -6.88 12.70 5.64
N ASP A 201 -8.18 12.82 5.71
CA ASP A 201 -9.05 11.66 5.67
C ASP A 201 -8.88 10.98 4.29
N LEU A 202 -8.26 9.80 4.28
CA LEU A 202 -8.07 9.01 3.07
C LEU A 202 -9.41 8.71 2.36
N ASN A 203 -10.51 8.71 3.12
CA ASN A 203 -11.84 8.47 2.58
C ASN A 203 -12.41 9.64 1.77
N GLY A 204 -11.85 10.86 1.91
CA GLY A 204 -12.33 12.07 1.21
C GLY A 204 -11.52 12.48 -0.01
N LEU A 205 -10.39 11.85 -0.29
CA LEU A 205 -9.42 12.33 -1.28
C LEU A 205 -9.54 11.71 -2.67
N VAL A 206 -10.06 10.52 -2.79
CA VAL A 206 -10.28 9.85 -4.06
C VAL A 206 -11.79 9.74 -4.28
N GLN A 207 -12.32 10.65 -5.08
CA GLN A 207 -13.71 10.64 -5.50
C GLN A 207 -13.83 9.77 -6.76
N GLY A 208 -14.51 8.63 -6.61
CA GLY A 208 -14.92 7.80 -7.72
C GLY A 208 -16.04 6.89 -7.24
N GLU A 209 -17.17 6.87 -7.93
CA GLU A 209 -18.37 6.12 -7.51
C GLU A 209 -18.05 4.66 -7.12
N LYS A 210 -17.14 4.01 -7.82
CA LYS A 210 -16.75 2.62 -7.52
C LYS A 210 -15.78 2.47 -6.35
N LEU A 211 -14.97 3.48 -6.06
CA LEU A 211 -14.07 3.44 -4.92
C LEU A 211 -14.81 3.75 -3.61
N ASP A 212 -15.82 4.61 -3.66
CA ASP A 212 -16.63 4.96 -2.49
C ASP A 212 -17.44 3.76 -1.96
N ASP A 213 -17.82 2.85 -2.86
CA ASP A 213 -18.54 1.61 -2.52
C ASP A 213 -17.61 0.47 -2.06
N ALA A 214 -16.29 0.59 -2.26
CA ALA A 214 -15.35 -0.46 -1.89
C ALA A 214 -15.14 -0.51 -0.36
N PRO A 215 -14.91 -1.71 0.23
CA PRO A 215 -14.55 -1.86 1.63
C PRO A 215 -13.36 -0.99 2.03
N THR A 216 -13.37 -0.47 3.26
CA THR A 216 -12.32 0.46 3.74
C THR A 216 -10.91 -0.11 3.58
N ILE A 217 -10.72 -1.41 3.81
CA ILE A 217 -9.41 -2.04 3.63
C ILE A 217 -8.93 -1.94 2.18
N VAL A 218 -9.80 -2.19 1.20
CA VAL A 218 -9.48 -2.09 -0.23
C VAL A 218 -9.13 -0.65 -0.59
N ARG A 219 -9.95 0.32 -0.16
CA ARG A 219 -9.69 1.75 -0.41
C ARG A 219 -8.35 2.19 0.15
N VAL A 220 -8.07 1.86 1.41
CA VAL A 220 -6.85 2.29 2.10
C VAL A 220 -5.61 1.66 1.45
N THR A 221 -5.60 0.36 1.19
CA THR A 221 -4.44 -0.31 0.57
C THR A 221 -4.16 0.15 -0.85
N LEU A 222 -5.17 0.60 -1.59
CA LEU A 222 -4.98 1.17 -2.93
C LEU A 222 -4.48 2.62 -2.91
N ILE A 223 -4.94 3.44 -1.95
CA ILE A 223 -4.68 4.89 -1.95
C ILE A 223 -3.48 5.27 -1.09
N ALA A 224 -3.26 4.57 0.03
CA ALA A 224 -2.18 4.91 0.96
C ALA A 224 -0.80 4.97 0.30
N PRO A 225 -0.42 4.09 -0.65
CA PRO A 225 0.86 4.20 -1.35
C PRO A 225 1.09 5.55 -2.01
N TYR A 226 0.06 6.15 -2.60
CA TYR A 226 0.15 7.47 -3.23
C TYR A 226 0.29 8.59 -2.20
N LEU A 227 -0.61 8.64 -1.21
CA LEU A 227 -0.71 9.76 -0.26
C LEU A 227 0.33 9.68 0.85
N ARG A 228 0.39 8.54 1.56
CA ARG A 228 1.40 8.32 2.61
C ARG A 228 2.79 8.20 2.00
N GLY A 229 2.88 7.60 0.81
CA GLY A 229 4.11 7.57 0.02
C GLY A 229 4.59 8.96 -0.37
N LEU A 230 3.70 9.85 -0.88
CA LEU A 230 4.03 11.25 -1.17
C LEU A 230 4.63 11.96 0.05
N GLN A 231 4.02 11.82 1.23
CA GLN A 231 4.48 12.42 2.46
C GLN A 231 5.85 11.89 2.90
N PHE A 232 5.99 10.58 2.88
CA PHE A 232 7.25 9.91 3.18
C PHE A 232 8.37 10.36 2.25
N ILE A 233 8.13 10.32 0.94
CA ILE A 233 9.12 10.72 -0.06
C ILE A 233 9.41 12.23 -0.01
N ALA A 234 8.42 13.07 0.31
CA ALA A 234 8.65 14.49 0.54
C ALA A 234 9.57 14.72 1.76
N ALA A 235 9.40 13.96 2.85
CA ALA A 235 10.29 14.00 4.00
C ALA A 235 11.72 13.55 3.65
N VAL A 236 11.85 12.46 2.88
CA VAL A 236 13.14 11.94 2.41
C VAL A 236 13.82 12.93 1.46
N GLN A 237 13.08 13.49 0.51
CA GLN A 237 13.56 14.47 -0.46
C GLN A 237 13.97 15.79 0.23
N GLY A 238 13.19 16.27 1.18
CA GLY A 238 13.53 17.47 1.95
C GLY A 238 14.82 17.34 2.75
N ARG A 239 15.18 16.12 3.18
CA ARG A 239 16.39 15.84 3.96
C ARG A 239 17.66 15.69 3.13
N GLY A 240 17.58 15.13 1.93
CA GLY A 240 18.76 14.83 1.12
C GLY A 240 18.55 14.86 -0.40
N GLY A 241 17.48 15.53 -0.88
CA GLY A 241 17.17 15.68 -2.30
C GLY A 241 16.86 14.35 -3.00
N TRP A 242 16.87 14.36 -4.32
CA TRP A 242 16.64 13.16 -5.13
C TRP A 242 17.66 12.03 -4.90
N PRO A 243 18.93 12.28 -4.54
CA PRO A 243 19.85 11.20 -4.13
C PRO A 243 19.34 10.40 -2.92
N ALA A 244 18.72 11.04 -1.92
CA ALA A 244 18.13 10.35 -0.78
C ALA A 244 16.91 9.52 -1.22
N VAL A 245 16.08 10.02 -2.13
CA VAL A 245 14.98 9.25 -2.72
C VAL A 245 15.49 8.02 -3.48
N ASN A 246 16.55 8.15 -4.28
CA ASN A 246 17.21 7.01 -4.94
C ASN A 246 17.70 5.97 -3.93
N ASN A 247 18.18 6.42 -2.76
CA ASN A 247 18.60 5.52 -1.70
C ASN A 247 17.41 4.82 -1.04
N ALA A 248 16.24 5.48 -0.92
CA ALA A 248 15.04 4.85 -0.39
C ALA A 248 14.56 3.68 -1.27
N HIS A 249 14.71 3.75 -2.59
CA HIS A 249 14.46 2.60 -3.47
C HIS A 249 15.42 1.42 -3.23
N ARG A 250 16.72 1.71 -2.95
CA ARG A 250 17.72 0.67 -2.70
C ARG A 250 17.63 0.08 -1.30
N ARG A 251 17.16 0.86 -0.36
CA ARG A 251 16.99 0.53 1.05
C ARG A 251 15.61 0.98 1.51
N PRO A 252 14.54 0.30 1.04
CA PRO A 252 13.17 0.72 1.34
C PRO A 252 12.89 0.68 2.85
N PRO A 253 11.84 1.38 3.30
CA PRO A 253 11.31 1.21 4.64
C PRO A 253 10.95 -0.26 4.86
N LEU A 254 11.11 -0.74 6.08
CA LEU A 254 10.88 -2.13 6.46
C LEU A 254 9.42 -2.41 6.81
N SER A 255 8.67 -1.36 7.12
CA SER A 255 7.28 -1.43 7.59
C SER A 255 6.49 -0.20 7.14
N SER A 256 5.17 -0.31 7.12
CA SER A 256 4.26 0.83 6.95
C SER A 256 4.45 1.87 8.06
N GLU A 257 4.82 1.45 9.26
CA GLU A 257 5.18 2.36 10.36
C GLU A 257 6.31 3.32 9.96
N GLN A 258 7.38 2.83 9.33
CA GLN A 258 8.47 3.69 8.87
C GLN A 258 8.04 4.67 7.78
N VAL A 259 6.98 4.36 7.03
CA VAL A 259 6.36 5.27 6.07
C VAL A 259 5.53 6.35 6.78
N LEU A 260 4.72 5.94 7.74
CA LEU A 260 3.85 6.82 8.54
C LEU A 260 4.66 7.73 9.46
N HIS A 261 5.80 7.23 9.96
CA HIS A 261 6.72 7.92 10.86
C HIS A 261 8.14 7.98 10.26
N PRO A 262 8.43 8.92 9.35
CA PRO A 262 9.72 8.97 8.63
C PRO A 262 10.96 9.02 9.54
N ASP A 263 10.85 9.51 10.76
CA ASP A 263 11.95 9.51 11.71
C ASP A 263 12.39 8.08 12.10
N LYS A 264 11.44 7.13 12.18
CA LYS A 264 11.74 5.71 12.39
C LYS A 264 12.47 5.10 11.18
N TYR A 265 12.17 5.56 9.96
CA TYR A 265 12.95 5.19 8.78
C TYR A 265 14.38 5.75 8.84
N PHE A 266 14.55 6.99 9.22
CA PHE A 266 15.86 7.63 9.28
C PHE A 266 16.77 7.02 10.36
N THR A 267 16.21 6.60 11.48
CA THR A 267 16.91 5.86 12.53
C THR A 267 17.06 4.37 12.22
N ARG A 268 16.36 3.87 11.18
CA ARG A 268 16.32 2.44 10.82
C ARG A 268 15.81 1.56 11.97
N GLU A 269 14.85 2.06 12.71
CA GLU A 269 14.22 1.33 13.81
C GLU A 269 13.62 0.01 13.29
N PRO A 270 14.03 -1.16 13.79
CA PRO A 270 13.53 -2.43 13.32
C PRO A 270 12.19 -2.77 13.96
N SER A 271 11.30 -3.41 13.23
CA SER A 271 10.11 -4.04 13.82
C SER A 271 10.50 -5.24 14.68
N GLU A 272 9.75 -5.51 15.74
CA GLU A 272 9.90 -6.72 16.54
C GLU A 272 9.46 -7.96 15.75
N ALA A 273 10.33 -8.96 15.66
CA ALA A 273 9.99 -10.22 15.01
C ALA A 273 9.05 -11.05 15.91
N ILE A 274 7.80 -11.20 15.48
CA ILE A 274 6.79 -11.99 16.19
C ILE A 274 6.58 -13.31 15.48
N VAL A 275 6.52 -14.41 16.24
CA VAL A 275 6.21 -15.74 15.73
C VAL A 275 5.09 -16.35 16.55
N VAL A 276 3.90 -16.41 15.97
CA VAL A 276 2.73 -17.05 16.58
C VAL A 276 2.96 -18.57 16.63
N GLN A 277 3.02 -19.10 17.85
CA GLN A 277 3.17 -20.54 18.07
C GLN A 277 1.82 -21.24 17.96
N ASP A 278 1.77 -22.32 17.18
CA ASP A 278 0.58 -23.17 17.08
C ASP A 278 0.28 -23.83 18.41
N SER A 279 -0.92 -23.65 18.90
CA SER A 279 -1.39 -24.43 20.05
C SER A 279 -1.68 -25.86 19.63
N PRO A 280 -1.07 -26.90 20.29
CA PRO A 280 -1.36 -28.29 19.98
C PRO A 280 -2.85 -28.65 20.07
N GLN A 281 -3.59 -27.97 20.95
CA GLN A 281 -5.03 -28.20 21.12
C GLN A 281 -5.85 -27.64 19.96
N VAL A 282 -5.39 -26.52 19.33
CA VAL A 282 -6.00 -25.97 18.12
C VAL A 282 -5.81 -26.94 16.96
N LEU A 283 -4.59 -27.46 16.78
CA LEU A 283 -4.29 -28.46 15.75
C LEU A 283 -5.05 -29.77 15.97
N ALA A 284 -5.11 -30.28 17.23
CA ALA A 284 -5.84 -31.49 17.59
C ALA A 284 -7.37 -31.32 17.39
N ALA A 285 -7.90 -30.10 17.43
CA ALA A 285 -9.30 -29.83 17.11
C ALA A 285 -9.58 -29.80 15.60
N GLY A 286 -8.58 -30.05 14.75
CA GLY A 286 -8.67 -30.15 13.29
C GLY A 286 -8.45 -28.83 12.55
N PHE A 287 -8.13 -27.73 13.24
CA PHE A 287 -7.72 -26.49 12.60
C PHE A 287 -6.32 -26.62 12.01
N LYS A 288 -6.12 -26.13 10.80
CA LYS A 288 -4.83 -26.11 10.12
C LYS A 288 -4.48 -24.67 9.79
N ARG A 289 -3.22 -24.28 9.97
CA ARG A 289 -2.70 -23.01 9.49
C ARG A 289 -2.79 -22.98 7.96
N VAL A 290 -3.44 -21.97 7.40
CA VAL A 290 -3.66 -21.81 5.94
C VAL A 290 -3.04 -20.52 5.40
N ALA A 291 -2.86 -19.51 6.24
CA ALA A 291 -2.14 -18.29 5.87
C ALA A 291 -1.47 -17.67 7.10
N GLU A 292 -0.43 -16.91 6.86
CA GLU A 292 0.20 -16.06 7.86
C GLU A 292 0.65 -14.75 7.20
N ASP A 293 0.65 -13.64 7.97
CA ASP A 293 1.07 -12.34 7.49
C ASP A 293 1.51 -11.42 8.63
N THR A 294 2.19 -10.34 8.27
CA THR A 294 2.37 -9.12 9.07
C THR A 294 1.60 -8.01 8.37
N LEU A 295 0.61 -7.44 9.05
CA LEU A 295 -0.27 -6.42 8.48
C LEU A 295 0.27 -5.00 8.70
N GLY A 296 1.04 -4.79 9.77
CA GLY A 296 1.67 -3.52 10.07
C GLY A 296 0.71 -2.47 10.61
N GLU A 297 1.25 -1.28 10.90
CA GLU A 297 0.49 -0.17 11.48
C GLU A 297 -0.66 0.28 10.58
N LEU A 298 -0.45 0.34 9.25
CA LEU A 298 -1.44 0.83 8.31
C LEU A 298 -2.73 -0.02 8.32
N GLU A 299 -2.62 -1.32 8.13
CA GLU A 299 -3.79 -2.19 8.04
C GLU A 299 -4.40 -2.48 9.42
N LEU A 300 -3.56 -2.52 10.46
CA LEU A 300 -4.05 -2.59 11.83
C LEU A 300 -4.88 -1.34 12.17
N GLY A 301 -4.45 -0.15 11.71
CA GLY A 301 -5.24 1.09 11.84
C GLY A 301 -6.62 0.97 11.17
N VAL A 302 -6.70 0.36 9.99
CA VAL A 302 -7.98 0.06 9.33
C VAL A 302 -8.82 -0.87 10.18
N TYR A 303 -8.24 -1.96 10.70
CA TYR A 303 -8.96 -2.89 11.56
C TYR A 303 -9.50 -2.22 12.81
N LEU A 304 -8.70 -1.40 13.48
CA LEU A 304 -9.10 -0.68 14.70
C LEU A 304 -10.08 0.48 14.39
N GLY A 305 -10.09 1.00 13.16
CA GLY A 305 -10.92 2.11 12.72
C GLY A 305 -12.37 1.78 12.42
N GLN A 306 -12.75 0.51 12.33
CA GLN A 306 -14.08 0.09 11.91
C GLN A 306 -15.24 0.68 12.74
N LEU A 307 -15.05 0.86 14.05
CA LEU A 307 -16.06 1.38 15.00
C LEU A 307 -15.55 2.58 15.80
N THR A 308 -14.36 3.11 15.52
CA THR A 308 -13.81 4.30 16.17
C THR A 308 -13.85 5.50 15.23
N LEU A 309 -13.88 6.72 15.78
CA LEU A 309 -13.69 7.92 14.96
C LEU A 309 -12.30 7.89 14.33
N SER A 310 -12.16 8.35 13.09
CA SER A 310 -10.94 8.26 12.28
C SER A 310 -9.66 8.70 13.03
N GLY A 311 -9.71 9.79 13.79
CA GLY A 311 -8.56 10.25 14.58
C GLY A 311 -8.20 9.36 15.77
N ALA A 312 -9.19 8.65 16.37
CA ALA A 312 -8.92 7.74 17.47
C ALA A 312 -8.30 6.42 17.01
N ALA A 313 -8.64 5.97 15.79
CA ALA A 313 -8.07 4.75 15.22
C ALA A 313 -6.60 4.93 14.84
N ASP A 314 -6.25 6.05 14.22
CA ASP A 314 -4.86 6.37 13.91
C ASP A 314 -4.01 6.42 15.19
N GLN A 315 -4.55 6.99 16.27
CA GLN A 315 -3.87 7.02 17.57
C GLN A 315 -3.72 5.62 18.17
N ALA A 316 -4.74 4.76 18.05
CA ALA A 316 -4.71 3.40 18.61
C ALA A 316 -3.75 2.46 17.87
N ALA A 317 -3.41 2.72 16.62
CA ALA A 317 -2.42 1.97 15.84
C ALA A 317 -0.99 2.53 16.02
N SER A 318 -0.85 3.80 16.36
CA SER A 318 0.44 4.44 16.58
C SER A 318 1.20 3.80 17.74
N GLY A 319 2.50 3.64 17.58
CA GLY A 319 3.34 2.89 18.52
C GLY A 319 3.29 1.38 18.31
N TRP A 320 2.82 0.92 17.15
CA TRP A 320 3.00 -0.45 16.69
C TRP A 320 4.50 -0.78 16.61
N ALA A 321 4.91 -1.91 17.20
CA ALA A 321 6.29 -2.36 17.15
C ALA A 321 6.46 -3.66 16.35
N GLY A 322 5.39 -4.41 16.17
CA GLY A 322 5.40 -5.64 15.40
C GLY A 322 4.09 -6.42 15.50
N ASP A 323 3.83 -7.27 14.52
CA ASP A 323 2.70 -8.20 14.57
C ASP A 323 2.97 -9.48 13.76
N GLN A 324 2.23 -10.52 14.08
CA GLN A 324 1.97 -11.64 13.19
C GLN A 324 0.54 -12.11 13.33
N LEU A 325 -0.13 -12.18 12.20
CA LEU A 325 -1.45 -12.78 12.01
C LEU A 325 -1.30 -14.20 11.47
N VAL A 326 -2.06 -15.14 12.04
CA VAL A 326 -2.19 -16.50 11.51
C VAL A 326 -3.66 -16.81 11.29
N ILE A 327 -3.97 -17.29 10.10
CA ILE A 327 -5.30 -17.80 9.75
C ILE A 327 -5.30 -19.31 9.82
N TYR A 328 -6.26 -19.83 10.55
CA TYR A 328 -6.56 -21.24 10.64
C TYR A 328 -7.87 -21.57 9.94
N ALA A 329 -7.94 -22.73 9.29
CA ALA A 329 -9.18 -23.24 8.71
C ALA A 329 -9.48 -24.66 9.16
N ARG A 330 -10.78 -24.94 9.29
CA ARG A 330 -11.33 -26.27 9.56
C ARG A 330 -12.65 -26.42 8.82
N ASN A 331 -12.70 -27.24 7.77
CA ASN A 331 -13.85 -27.31 6.85
C ASN A 331 -14.16 -25.92 6.28
N GLN A 332 -15.36 -25.39 6.58
CA GLN A 332 -15.79 -24.03 6.17
C GLN A 332 -15.58 -22.97 7.26
N GLU A 333 -15.06 -23.35 8.41
CA GLU A 333 -14.78 -22.42 9.49
C GLU A 333 -13.38 -21.83 9.34
N THR A 334 -13.26 -20.52 9.49
CA THR A 334 -11.96 -19.83 9.57
C THR A 334 -11.79 -19.17 10.94
N ALA A 335 -10.54 -19.05 11.38
CA ALA A 335 -10.21 -18.38 12.63
C ALA A 335 -8.89 -17.63 12.49
N ALA A 336 -8.84 -16.42 13.06
CA ALA A 336 -7.65 -15.59 13.15
C ALA A 336 -7.08 -15.63 14.56
N VAL A 337 -5.76 -15.76 14.66
CA VAL A 337 -4.99 -15.52 15.87
C VAL A 337 -3.93 -14.49 15.53
N TRP A 338 -4.01 -13.32 16.12
CA TRP A 338 -3.15 -12.18 15.83
C TRP A 338 -2.43 -11.73 17.09
N TRP A 339 -1.12 -11.77 17.09
CA TRP A 339 -0.26 -11.25 18.15
C TRP A 339 0.37 -9.94 17.69
N THR A 340 0.29 -8.92 18.55
CA THR A 340 0.89 -7.62 18.30
C THR A 340 1.76 -7.22 19.47
N SER A 341 2.81 -6.45 19.21
CA SER A 341 3.64 -5.77 20.21
C SER A 341 3.62 -4.26 19.94
N TRP A 342 3.90 -3.49 20.98
CA TRP A 342 3.75 -2.03 21.00
C TRP A 342 4.98 -1.39 21.64
N ASP A 343 5.27 -0.14 21.30
CA ASP A 343 6.41 0.61 21.83
C ASP A 343 6.29 0.77 23.35
N THR A 344 5.09 1.07 23.85
CA THR A 344 4.82 1.28 25.26
C THR A 344 3.60 0.50 25.78
N ASP A 345 3.51 0.35 27.10
CA ASP A 345 2.30 -0.19 27.77
C ASP A 345 1.05 0.65 27.47
N ARG A 346 1.21 1.96 27.27
CA ARG A 346 0.12 2.88 26.97
C ARG A 346 -0.42 2.60 25.56
N ASP A 347 0.44 2.48 24.57
CA ASP A 347 0.05 2.20 23.18
C ASP A 347 -0.66 0.85 23.11
N ALA A 348 -0.15 -0.16 23.83
CA ALA A 348 -0.82 -1.46 23.95
C ALA A 348 -2.20 -1.36 24.63
N GLU A 349 -2.39 -0.46 25.59
CA GLU A 349 -3.70 -0.25 26.24
C GLU A 349 -4.68 0.45 25.31
N GLU A 350 -4.23 1.45 24.56
CA GLU A 350 -5.05 2.15 23.56
C GLU A 350 -5.50 1.16 22.46
N ALA A 351 -4.59 0.37 21.92
CA ALA A 351 -4.88 -0.67 20.95
C ALA A 351 -5.82 -1.78 21.48
N PHE A 352 -5.59 -2.23 22.71
CA PHE A 352 -6.46 -3.21 23.37
C PHE A 352 -7.90 -2.70 23.49
N ASN A 353 -8.08 -1.45 23.90
CA ASN A 353 -9.40 -0.85 24.04
C ASN A 353 -10.10 -0.70 22.69
N ALA A 354 -9.38 -0.25 21.66
CA ALA A 354 -9.88 -0.16 20.30
C ALA A 354 -10.25 -1.55 19.74
N ALA A 355 -9.36 -2.53 19.85
CA ALA A 355 -9.61 -3.90 19.41
C ALA A 355 -10.84 -4.53 20.08
N ARG A 356 -11.06 -4.26 21.36
CA ARG A 356 -12.29 -4.70 22.05
C ARG A 356 -13.55 -4.06 21.52
N SER A 357 -13.47 -2.81 21.08
CA SER A 357 -14.63 -2.09 20.53
C SER A 357 -15.06 -2.66 19.18
N VAL A 358 -14.10 -3.04 18.34
CA VAL A 358 -14.38 -3.61 17.00
C VAL A 358 -14.58 -5.12 17.02
N SER A 359 -14.16 -5.81 18.07
CA SER A 359 -14.34 -7.26 18.18
C SER A 359 -15.81 -7.61 18.40
N PRO A 360 -16.34 -8.61 17.68
CA PRO A 360 -17.72 -9.02 17.87
C PRO A 360 -17.93 -9.57 19.28
N ASN A 361 -19.06 -9.24 19.88
CA ASN A 361 -19.48 -9.84 21.15
C ASN A 361 -19.98 -11.28 20.93
N ALA A 362 -19.06 -12.17 20.64
CA ALA A 362 -19.32 -13.57 20.30
C ALA A 362 -18.39 -14.50 21.08
N PRO A 363 -18.83 -15.73 21.42
CA PRO A 363 -18.01 -16.72 22.13
C PRO A 363 -16.80 -17.20 21.30
N THR A 364 -16.73 -16.82 20.03
CA THR A 364 -15.61 -17.13 19.12
C THR A 364 -14.60 -16.01 19.01
N ALA A 365 -14.77 -14.89 19.73
CA ALA A 365 -13.85 -13.76 19.73
C ALA A 365 -13.25 -13.54 21.13
N MET A 366 -11.99 -13.09 21.15
CA MET A 366 -11.28 -12.75 22.39
C MET A 366 -10.22 -11.69 22.10
N VAL A 367 -10.13 -10.69 22.97
CA VAL A 367 -9.01 -9.74 23.00
C VAL A 367 -8.40 -9.76 24.40
N GLU A 368 -7.08 -9.84 24.48
CA GLU A 368 -6.34 -9.86 25.75
C GLU A 368 -5.05 -9.05 25.65
N ARG A 369 -4.69 -8.33 26.72
CA ARG A 369 -3.44 -7.57 26.80
C ARG A 369 -2.56 -8.14 27.91
N LYS A 370 -1.26 -8.19 27.68
CA LYS A 370 -0.22 -8.46 28.67
C LYS A 370 0.99 -7.57 28.41
N GLY A 371 1.30 -6.66 29.34
CA GLY A 371 2.34 -5.67 29.14
C GLY A 371 2.14 -4.92 27.83
N ARG A 372 3.19 -4.87 27.03
CA ARG A 372 3.21 -4.26 25.69
C ARG A 372 2.63 -5.13 24.56
N SER A 373 2.00 -6.26 24.89
CA SER A 373 1.50 -7.18 23.86
C SER A 373 -0.02 -7.31 23.90
N VAL A 374 -0.65 -7.41 22.71
CA VAL A 374 -2.08 -7.64 22.56
C VAL A 374 -2.32 -8.89 21.71
N LEU A 375 -3.26 -9.72 22.16
CA LEU A 375 -3.79 -10.88 21.46
C LEU A 375 -5.20 -10.54 20.96
N ILE A 376 -5.43 -10.78 19.67
CA ILE A 376 -6.75 -10.70 19.03
C ILE A 376 -7.08 -12.08 18.46
N VAL A 377 -8.25 -12.61 18.78
CA VAL A 377 -8.75 -13.89 18.26
C VAL A 377 -10.15 -13.67 17.69
N ARG A 378 -10.39 -14.20 16.50
CA ARG A 378 -11.72 -14.24 15.85
C ARG A 378 -11.98 -15.64 15.28
N GLY A 379 -13.23 -16.08 15.31
CA GLY A 379 -13.67 -17.35 14.70
C GLY A 379 -13.26 -18.60 15.45
N LEU A 380 -12.45 -18.53 16.51
CA LEU A 380 -11.99 -19.69 17.25
C LEU A 380 -12.97 -20.08 18.37
N PRO A 381 -13.44 -21.35 18.47
CA PRO A 381 -14.34 -21.77 19.55
C PRO A 381 -13.78 -21.48 20.96
N ALA A 382 -14.63 -21.01 21.88
CA ALA A 382 -14.24 -20.55 23.23
C ALA A 382 -13.40 -21.59 24.03
N LYS A 383 -13.66 -22.89 23.85
CA LYS A 383 -12.88 -23.98 24.49
C LYS A 383 -11.39 -23.98 24.07
N LEU A 384 -11.05 -23.35 22.93
CA LEU A 384 -9.69 -23.22 22.42
C LEU A 384 -9.01 -21.91 22.80
N HIS A 385 -9.72 -20.96 23.41
CA HIS A 385 -9.15 -19.67 23.83
C HIS A 385 -8.06 -19.83 24.90
N ARG A 386 -8.30 -20.68 25.92
CA ARG A 386 -7.31 -20.91 26.99
C ARG A 386 -5.98 -21.46 26.47
N PRO A 387 -5.95 -22.47 25.60
CA PRO A 387 -4.72 -22.92 24.94
C PRO A 387 -3.96 -21.81 24.22
N VAL A 388 -4.64 -21.02 23.37
CA VAL A 388 -4.02 -19.89 22.64
C VAL A 388 -3.48 -18.83 23.60
N ARG A 389 -4.25 -18.48 24.64
CA ARG A 389 -3.83 -17.55 25.70
C ARG A 389 -2.55 -18.02 26.42
N ASN A 390 -2.38 -19.32 26.61
CA ASN A 390 -1.19 -19.87 27.26
C ASN A 390 0.06 -19.67 26.40
N GLU A 391 -0.04 -19.88 25.07
CA GLU A 391 1.09 -19.61 24.14
C GLU A 391 1.39 -18.11 24.06
N PHE A 392 0.36 -17.28 23.90
CA PHE A 392 0.51 -15.81 23.95
C PHE A 392 1.17 -15.34 25.26
N SER A 393 0.83 -15.93 26.39
CA SER A 393 1.41 -15.55 27.68
C SER A 393 2.91 -15.88 27.81
N LYS A 394 3.39 -16.87 27.07
CA LYS A 394 4.83 -17.19 26.99
C LYS A 394 5.53 -16.14 26.13
N PHE A 395 4.94 -15.79 24.98
CA PHE A 395 5.43 -14.75 24.09
C PHE A 395 5.50 -13.38 24.80
N ALA A 396 4.43 -12.91 25.43
CA ALA A 396 4.39 -11.63 26.12
C ALA A 396 5.49 -11.50 27.19
N ARG A 397 5.73 -12.57 27.97
CA ARG A 397 6.84 -12.60 28.95
C ARG A 397 8.22 -12.54 28.30
N ALA A 398 8.39 -13.13 27.13
CA ALA A 398 9.66 -13.07 26.40
C ALA A 398 9.94 -11.66 25.88
N ILE A 399 8.92 -10.94 25.42
CA ILE A 399 9.01 -9.56 24.97
C ILE A 399 9.31 -8.60 26.14
N GLU A 400 8.63 -8.74 27.29
CA GLU A 400 8.88 -7.89 28.48
C GLU A 400 10.31 -7.99 29.00
N GLY A 401 11.00 -9.12 28.77
CA GLY A 401 12.40 -9.33 29.17
C GLY A 401 13.44 -8.80 28.17
N GLN A 402 13.03 -8.29 27.02
CA GLN A 402 13.94 -7.73 26.02
C GLN A 402 14.15 -6.24 26.27
N PRO A 403 15.38 -5.73 26.16
CA PRO A 403 15.61 -4.29 26.16
C PRO A 403 14.89 -3.68 24.95
N ALA A 404 14.34 -2.48 25.10
CA ALA A 404 13.85 -1.70 23.96
C ALA A 404 14.93 -1.67 22.86
N PRO A 405 14.54 -1.71 21.57
CA PRO A 405 15.50 -1.65 20.49
C PRO A 405 16.45 -0.45 20.71
N PRO A 406 17.78 -0.61 20.52
CA PRO A 406 18.70 0.48 20.74
C PRO A 406 18.36 1.64 19.80
N GLU A 407 18.29 2.85 20.34
CA GLU A 407 18.25 4.05 19.50
C GLU A 407 19.47 4.05 18.57
N ILE A 408 19.21 3.78 17.30
CA ILE A 408 20.26 3.82 16.29
C ILE A 408 20.49 5.28 15.93
N PRO A 409 21.68 5.85 16.16
CA PRO A 409 21.94 7.23 15.81
C PRO A 409 21.69 7.43 14.31
N PRO A 410 21.12 8.57 13.90
CA PRO A 410 20.83 8.86 12.51
C PRO A 410 22.09 8.64 11.67
N SER A 411 21.99 7.77 10.65
CA SER A 411 23.10 7.52 9.73
C SER A 411 23.51 8.84 9.08
N PRO A 412 24.80 9.14 8.99
CA PRO A 412 25.24 10.34 8.28
C PRO A 412 24.73 10.29 6.85
N VAL A 413 24.10 11.37 6.45
CA VAL A 413 23.62 11.60 5.09
C VAL A 413 24.86 11.84 4.21
N TYR A 414 25.22 10.87 3.37
CA TYR A 414 26.22 11.03 2.31
C TYR A 414 25.55 11.04 0.95
#